data_7c3c7ff96ca59d60ac1585047471e347
#
_entry.id   7c3c7ff96ca59d60ac1585047471e347
#
_cell.length_a   1.000
_cell.length_b   1.000
_cell.length_c   1.000
_cell.angle_alpha   90.00
_cell.angle_beta   90.00
_cell.angle_gamma   90.00
#
_symmetry.space_group_name_H-M   'P 1'
#
loop_
_entity.id
_entity.type
_entity.pdbx_description
1 polymer ?
#
loop_
_entity_poly.entity_id
_entity_poly.type
_entity_poly.pdbx_seq_one_letter_code
_entity_poly.pdbx_strand_id
1 'polypeptide(L)'
;MGLTSADPRTIQILDYLNSGVFPPEFPGGGIRKGRSPRDGYARGWGLAATYLSNRIEVDPIYRRCWMLAEGRTIQDPHKRMNLYLIIRYYLAKMGSGSIVEFGSWHGGSAIFMAALCKELELPIMVYGLDTFKGIPSADPSIDAHVAGDFAGPNLNDLRKYVHNKDLEGYLVFHEGVFVKTAPVLLKNAHPILLTHIDCDTYDSVAYAYDAVKPHMAKGGYIVFDDATTPSCLGNTEAVEELVVRRDGLHSEQMWPHAVFRSGL
;
A
#
# COMPACT_ATOMS: atom_id res chain seq x y z
N MET A 1 24.11 21.20 -10.00
CA MET A 1 24.81 20.06 -10.62
C MET A 1 23.86 19.46 -11.63
N GLY A 2 24.15 19.60 -12.94
CA GLY A 2 23.34 19.02 -13.99
C GLY A 2 23.43 17.49 -13.92
N LEU A 3 22.29 16.84 -13.75
CA LEU A 3 22.20 15.39 -13.88
C LEU A 3 22.47 15.02 -15.34
N THR A 4 23.66 14.50 -15.58
CA THR A 4 24.06 13.88 -16.84
C THR A 4 23.07 12.75 -17.17
N SER A 5 22.75 12.62 -18.44
CA SER A 5 21.85 11.68 -19.09
C SER A 5 21.53 10.42 -18.26
N ALA A 6 20.26 10.24 -17.92
CA ALA A 6 19.80 9.02 -17.26
C ALA A 6 20.33 7.81 -18.02
N ASP A 7 20.85 6.80 -17.29
CA ASP A 7 21.24 5.51 -17.85
C ASP A 7 20.16 5.03 -18.84
N PRO A 8 20.51 4.57 -20.04
CA PRO A 8 19.56 4.06 -21.03
C PRO A 8 18.58 3.01 -20.48
N ARG A 9 18.98 2.21 -19.48
CA ARG A 9 18.11 1.26 -18.78
C ARG A 9 17.05 1.98 -17.94
N THR A 10 17.42 3.08 -17.31
CA THR A 10 16.49 3.91 -16.52
C THR A 10 15.46 4.58 -17.42
N ILE A 11 15.88 5.09 -18.59
CA ILE A 11 14.97 5.64 -19.60
C ILE A 11 14.00 4.55 -20.08
N GLN A 12 14.50 3.39 -20.38
CA GLN A 12 13.68 2.26 -20.83
C GLN A 12 12.66 1.81 -19.77
N ILE A 13 13.02 1.81 -18.48
CA ILE A 13 12.11 1.54 -17.36
C ILE A 13 11.05 2.64 -17.25
N LEU A 14 11.43 3.89 -17.41
CA LEU A 14 10.52 5.04 -17.33
C LEU A 14 9.53 5.04 -18.49
N ASP A 15 10.01 4.81 -19.71
CA ASP A 15 9.15 4.72 -20.89
C ASP A 15 8.17 3.55 -20.78
N TYR A 16 8.63 2.48 -20.21
CA TYR A 16 7.88 1.30 -19.88
C TYR A 16 6.78 1.55 -18.83
N LEU A 17 7.11 2.17 -17.69
CA LEU A 17 6.12 2.54 -16.68
C LEU A 17 5.08 3.56 -17.21
N ASN A 18 5.45 4.36 -18.22
CA ASN A 18 4.54 5.31 -18.86
C ASN A 18 3.69 4.72 -19.98
N SER A 19 4.16 3.68 -20.64
CA SER A 19 3.44 3.05 -21.76
C SER A 19 2.31 2.14 -21.30
N GLY A 20 2.22 1.82 -20.01
CA GLY A 20 1.29 0.82 -19.48
C GLY A 20 1.56 -0.60 -19.99
N VAL A 21 2.66 -0.80 -20.70
CA VAL A 21 3.09 -2.10 -21.22
C VAL A 21 4.01 -2.75 -20.22
N PHE A 22 3.73 -3.99 -19.82
CA PHE A 22 4.65 -4.77 -18.98
C PHE A 22 5.84 -5.26 -19.81
N PRO A 23 7.06 -5.23 -19.27
CA PRO A 23 8.17 -5.80 -19.96
C PRO A 23 7.94 -7.28 -20.27
N PRO A 24 8.48 -7.78 -21.36
CA PRO A 24 8.58 -9.21 -21.54
C PRO A 24 9.29 -9.82 -20.32
N GLU A 25 8.85 -11.00 -19.91
CA GLU A 25 9.55 -11.74 -18.84
C GLU A 25 11.04 -11.83 -19.15
N PHE A 26 11.87 -11.61 -18.13
CA PHE A 26 13.31 -11.78 -18.30
C PHE A 26 13.60 -13.26 -18.60
N PRO A 27 14.28 -13.58 -19.69
CA PRO A 27 14.75 -14.93 -19.92
C PRO A 27 15.62 -15.38 -18.73
N GLY A 28 15.24 -16.45 -18.05
CA GLY A 28 15.97 -17.01 -16.92
C GLY A 28 15.76 -16.34 -15.56
N GLY A 29 14.92 -15.33 -15.49
CA GLY A 29 14.52 -14.70 -14.22
C GLY A 29 13.37 -15.44 -13.57
N GLY A 30 13.59 -16.59 -12.97
CA GLY A 30 12.57 -17.26 -12.16
C GLY A 30 12.06 -16.32 -11.07
N ILE A 31 10.75 -16.19 -10.96
CA ILE A 31 10.12 -15.50 -9.82
C ILE A 31 10.50 -16.30 -8.57
N ARG A 32 11.33 -15.71 -7.72
CA ARG A 32 11.60 -16.29 -6.41
C ARG A 32 10.37 -16.12 -5.54
N LYS A 33 10.18 -17.04 -4.58
CA LYS A 33 9.02 -17.05 -3.69
C LYS A 33 8.68 -15.65 -3.16
N GLY A 34 7.52 -15.12 -3.54
CA GLY A 34 7.07 -13.79 -3.15
C GLY A 34 7.90 -12.62 -3.68
N ARG A 35 8.71 -12.81 -4.71
CA ARG A 35 9.59 -11.75 -5.23
C ARG A 35 9.48 -11.63 -6.74
N SER A 36 9.14 -10.44 -7.20
CA SER A 36 9.31 -10.00 -8.58
C SER A 36 10.42 -8.94 -8.64
N PRO A 37 11.71 -9.35 -8.71
CA PRO A 37 12.84 -8.44 -8.50
C PRO A 37 12.86 -7.28 -9.47
N ARG A 38 12.35 -7.51 -10.67
CA ARG A 38 12.36 -6.50 -11.71
C ARG A 38 11.41 -5.35 -11.43
N ASP A 39 10.15 -5.65 -11.17
CA ASP A 39 9.10 -4.64 -11.12
C ASP A 39 9.19 -3.79 -9.85
N GLY A 40 9.37 -4.43 -8.71
CA GLY A 40 9.48 -3.74 -7.44
C GLY A 40 10.77 -2.94 -7.30
N TYR A 41 11.92 -3.54 -7.66
CA TYR A 41 13.18 -2.80 -7.63
C TYR A 41 13.22 -1.69 -8.68
N ALA A 42 12.61 -1.88 -9.86
CA ALA A 42 12.51 -0.83 -10.85
C ALA A 42 11.67 0.36 -10.34
N ARG A 43 10.54 0.10 -9.66
CA ARG A 43 9.75 1.15 -9.02
C ARG A 43 10.54 1.87 -7.94
N GLY A 44 11.13 1.14 -7.00
CA GLY A 44 11.91 1.71 -5.91
C GLY A 44 13.08 2.54 -6.41
N TRP A 45 13.89 2.00 -7.31
CA TRP A 45 14.99 2.73 -7.94
C TRP A 45 14.50 3.96 -8.71
N GLY A 46 13.43 3.81 -9.48
CA GLY A 46 12.84 4.92 -10.24
C GLY A 46 12.43 6.08 -9.36
N LEU A 47 11.80 5.79 -8.23
CA LEU A 47 11.40 6.81 -7.25
C LEU A 47 12.59 7.43 -6.52
N ALA A 48 13.59 6.63 -6.15
CA ALA A 48 14.71 7.07 -5.34
C ALA A 48 15.76 7.88 -6.13
N ALA A 49 16.05 7.48 -7.37
CA ALA A 49 17.26 7.92 -8.07
C ALA A 49 17.01 8.47 -9.50
N THR A 50 15.76 8.61 -9.92
CA THR A 50 15.42 9.11 -11.26
C THR A 50 14.40 10.24 -11.22
N TYR A 51 13.98 10.71 -12.39
CA TYR A 51 12.90 11.71 -12.53
C TYR A 51 11.49 11.14 -12.42
N LEU A 52 11.33 9.87 -12.02
CA LEU A 52 10.01 9.22 -11.95
C LEU A 52 9.08 9.94 -10.98
N SER A 53 9.58 10.34 -9.80
CA SER A 53 8.80 11.12 -8.82
C SER A 53 8.30 12.44 -9.42
N ASN A 54 9.17 13.20 -10.10
CA ASN A 54 8.78 14.46 -10.74
C ASN A 54 7.72 14.25 -11.83
N ARG A 55 7.80 13.16 -12.58
CA ARG A 55 6.81 12.81 -13.62
C ARG A 55 5.47 12.41 -13.04
N ILE A 56 5.47 11.67 -11.93
CA ILE A 56 4.24 11.31 -11.20
C ILE A 56 3.61 12.57 -10.60
N GLU A 57 4.41 13.43 -10.02
CA GLU A 57 3.92 14.66 -9.38
C GLU A 57 3.16 15.59 -10.34
N VAL A 58 3.51 15.60 -11.62
CA VAL A 58 2.81 16.36 -12.66
C VAL A 58 1.73 15.56 -13.39
N ASP A 59 1.60 14.26 -13.13
CA ASP A 59 0.57 13.42 -13.76
C ASP A 59 -0.84 13.89 -13.35
N PRO A 60 -1.73 14.20 -14.31
CA PRO A 60 -3.05 14.73 -13.99
C PRO A 60 -3.93 13.77 -13.16
N ILE A 61 -3.81 12.47 -13.35
CA ILE A 61 -4.57 11.45 -12.57
C ILE A 61 -4.08 11.46 -11.13
N TYR A 62 -2.75 11.38 -10.93
CA TYR A 62 -2.16 11.44 -9.60
C TYR A 62 -2.60 12.70 -8.85
N ARG A 63 -2.49 13.87 -9.49
CA ARG A 63 -2.84 15.16 -8.88
C ARG A 63 -4.31 15.24 -8.47
N ARG A 64 -5.24 14.87 -9.37
CA ARG A 64 -6.67 14.88 -9.04
C ARG A 64 -6.99 13.97 -7.86
N CYS A 65 -6.43 12.78 -7.83
CA CYS A 65 -6.64 11.84 -6.73
C CYS A 65 -5.99 12.33 -5.43
N TRP A 66 -4.77 12.87 -5.50
CA TRP A 66 -4.09 13.41 -4.33
C TRP A 66 -4.84 14.59 -3.70
N MET A 67 -5.39 15.51 -4.48
CA MET A 67 -6.17 16.64 -3.99
C MET A 67 -7.35 16.22 -3.09
N LEU A 68 -7.88 15.02 -3.25
CA LEU A 68 -8.94 14.48 -2.38
C LEU A 68 -8.40 13.94 -1.05
N ALA A 69 -7.14 13.57 -0.99
CA ALA A 69 -6.49 13.00 0.20
C ALA A 69 -5.60 14.01 0.94
N GLU A 70 -5.32 15.16 0.34
CA GLU A 70 -4.42 16.18 0.88
C GLU A 70 -4.86 16.65 2.27
N GLY A 71 -3.89 16.77 3.18
CA GLY A 71 -4.14 17.11 4.59
C GLY A 71 -4.75 15.99 5.45
N ARG A 72 -4.94 14.77 4.90
CA ARG A 72 -5.52 13.61 5.58
C ARG A 72 -4.55 12.47 5.83
N THR A 73 -3.30 12.63 5.46
CA THR A 73 -2.23 11.69 5.72
C THR A 73 -0.90 12.43 5.89
N ILE A 74 -0.03 11.86 6.70
CA ILE A 74 1.37 12.29 6.86
C ILE A 74 2.35 11.40 6.07
N GLN A 75 1.81 10.48 5.29
CA GLN A 75 2.60 9.55 4.48
C GLN A 75 3.56 10.28 3.54
N ASP A 76 4.79 9.78 3.46
CA ASP A 76 5.81 10.32 2.53
C ASP A 76 5.32 10.32 1.07
N PRO A 77 5.63 11.36 0.28
CA PRO A 77 5.25 11.44 -1.12
C PRO A 77 5.63 10.21 -1.96
N HIS A 78 6.81 9.61 -1.73
CA HIS A 78 7.24 8.44 -2.48
C HIS A 78 6.43 7.19 -2.14
N LYS A 79 5.96 7.06 -0.89
CA LYS A 79 5.03 5.99 -0.48
C LYS A 79 3.72 6.11 -1.27
N ARG A 80 3.10 7.29 -1.34
CA ARG A 80 1.90 7.53 -2.16
C ARG A 80 2.14 7.27 -3.65
N MET A 81 3.27 7.71 -4.18
CA MET A 81 3.65 7.46 -5.58
C MET A 81 3.84 5.96 -5.85
N ASN A 82 4.37 5.21 -4.89
CA ASN A 82 4.49 3.76 -5.03
C ASN A 82 3.12 3.07 -5.08
N LEU A 83 2.18 3.45 -4.21
CA LEU A 83 0.79 2.97 -4.27
C LEU A 83 0.13 3.34 -5.62
N TYR A 84 0.33 4.57 -6.11
CA TYR A 84 -0.14 4.99 -7.43
C TYR A 84 0.39 4.09 -8.54
N LEU A 85 1.69 3.80 -8.56
CA LEU A 85 2.30 2.93 -9.57
C LEU A 85 1.75 1.50 -9.50
N ILE A 86 1.60 0.96 -8.30
CA ILE A 86 1.03 -0.39 -8.10
C ILE A 86 -0.41 -0.43 -8.63
N ILE A 87 -1.26 0.50 -8.23
CA ILE A 87 -2.66 0.51 -8.63
C ILE A 87 -2.79 0.71 -10.14
N ARG A 88 -2.16 1.74 -10.69
CA ARG A 88 -2.30 2.11 -12.10
C ARG A 88 -1.79 1.06 -13.08
N TYR A 89 -0.62 0.47 -12.79
CA TYR A 89 0.07 -0.35 -13.78
C TYR A 89 -0.01 -1.85 -13.52
N TYR A 90 -0.32 -2.25 -12.31
CA TYR A 90 -0.33 -3.66 -11.92
C TYR A 90 -1.73 -4.14 -11.51
N LEU A 91 -2.40 -3.49 -10.59
CA LEU A 91 -3.74 -3.92 -10.17
C LEU A 91 -4.74 -3.83 -11.33
N ALA A 92 -4.64 -2.83 -12.18
CA ALA A 92 -5.47 -2.69 -13.38
C ALA A 92 -5.48 -3.94 -14.28
N LYS A 93 -4.50 -4.82 -14.15
CA LYS A 93 -4.40 -6.07 -14.92
C LYS A 93 -4.78 -7.33 -14.13
N MET A 94 -5.08 -7.19 -12.85
CA MET A 94 -5.46 -8.32 -11.99
C MET A 94 -6.97 -8.60 -11.99
N GLY A 95 -7.77 -7.72 -12.62
CA GLY A 95 -9.22 -7.85 -12.69
C GLY A 95 -9.94 -7.22 -11.50
N SER A 96 -11.13 -7.76 -11.17
CA SER A 96 -11.94 -7.27 -10.05
C SER A 96 -11.45 -7.81 -8.72
N GLY A 97 -11.63 -7.02 -7.65
CA GLY A 97 -11.26 -7.44 -6.30
C GLY A 97 -11.29 -6.30 -5.31
N SER A 98 -10.46 -6.40 -4.29
CA SER A 98 -10.43 -5.43 -3.21
C SER A 98 -9.02 -4.99 -2.84
N ILE A 99 -8.94 -3.78 -2.29
CA ILE A 99 -7.81 -3.28 -1.53
C ILE A 99 -8.25 -3.24 -0.06
N VAL A 100 -7.43 -3.75 0.84
CA VAL A 100 -7.69 -3.68 2.30
C VAL A 100 -6.55 -2.94 2.97
N GLU A 101 -6.88 -1.88 3.69
CA GLU A 101 -5.95 -1.10 4.48
C GLU A 101 -6.19 -1.34 5.97
N PHE A 102 -5.12 -1.64 6.69
CA PHE A 102 -5.09 -1.75 8.14
C PHE A 102 -4.35 -0.54 8.72
N GLY A 103 -5.08 0.32 9.44
CA GLY A 103 -4.63 1.63 9.87
C GLY A 103 -4.95 2.69 8.82
N SER A 104 -6.03 3.43 9.02
CA SER A 104 -6.45 4.47 8.06
C SER A 104 -6.36 5.88 8.62
N TRP A 105 -6.25 6.03 9.94
CA TRP A 105 -6.16 7.31 10.64
C TRP A 105 -7.19 8.33 10.10
N HIS A 106 -6.77 9.40 9.41
CA HIS A 106 -7.66 10.40 8.79
C HIS A 106 -8.19 9.97 7.40
N GLY A 107 -7.92 8.74 6.98
CA GLY A 107 -8.42 8.13 5.74
C GLY A 107 -7.68 8.55 4.48
N GLY A 108 -6.53 9.25 4.57
CA GLY A 108 -5.89 9.85 3.41
C GLY A 108 -5.42 8.84 2.37
N SER A 109 -4.70 7.80 2.77
CA SER A 109 -4.22 6.74 1.88
C SER A 109 -5.38 5.93 1.27
N ALA A 110 -6.40 5.56 2.08
CA ALA A 110 -7.60 4.89 1.58
C ALA A 110 -8.39 5.74 0.58
N ILE A 111 -8.58 7.03 0.86
CA ILE A 111 -9.24 7.99 -0.05
C ILE A 111 -8.44 8.12 -1.35
N PHE A 112 -7.11 8.22 -1.26
CA PHE A 112 -6.25 8.29 -2.45
C PHE A 112 -6.36 7.02 -3.30
N MET A 113 -6.29 5.84 -2.69
CA MET A 113 -6.42 4.57 -3.40
C MET A 113 -7.80 4.40 -4.05
N ALA A 114 -8.87 4.78 -3.34
CA ALA A 114 -10.23 4.74 -3.87
C ALA A 114 -10.44 5.74 -5.02
N ALA A 115 -9.90 6.95 -4.88
CA ALA A 115 -9.93 7.94 -5.95
C ALA A 115 -9.20 7.45 -7.22
N LEU A 116 -8.08 6.75 -7.06
CA LEU A 116 -7.37 6.11 -8.18
C LEU A 116 -8.22 5.01 -8.83
N CYS A 117 -8.85 4.15 -8.04
CA CYS A 117 -9.72 3.11 -8.56
C CYS A 117 -10.89 3.71 -9.36
N LYS A 118 -11.51 4.77 -8.84
CA LYS A 118 -12.58 5.51 -9.53
C LYS A 118 -12.09 6.16 -10.82
N GLU A 119 -11.01 6.92 -10.77
CA GLU A 119 -10.45 7.65 -11.91
C GLU A 119 -9.98 6.73 -13.04
N LEU A 120 -9.53 5.54 -12.69
CA LEU A 120 -9.06 4.50 -13.62
C LEU A 120 -10.16 3.49 -13.99
N GLU A 121 -11.40 3.72 -13.51
CA GLU A 121 -12.55 2.83 -13.73
C GLU A 121 -12.26 1.35 -13.37
N LEU A 122 -11.48 1.14 -12.32
CA LEU A 122 -11.15 -0.21 -11.87
C LEU A 122 -12.29 -0.80 -11.04
N PRO A 123 -12.69 -2.05 -11.26
CA PRO A 123 -13.71 -2.74 -10.47
C PRO A 123 -13.12 -3.22 -9.13
N ILE A 124 -12.58 -2.29 -8.34
CA ILE A 124 -11.86 -2.55 -7.10
C ILE A 124 -12.47 -1.70 -5.99
N MET A 125 -12.90 -2.36 -4.91
CA MET A 125 -13.38 -1.72 -3.69
C MET A 125 -12.23 -1.56 -2.70
N VAL A 126 -12.11 -0.42 -2.07
CA VAL A 126 -11.16 -0.15 -0.98
C VAL A 126 -11.88 -0.25 0.37
N TYR A 127 -11.29 -0.95 1.30
CA TYR A 127 -11.76 -1.07 2.67
C TYR A 127 -10.69 -0.55 3.63
N GLY A 128 -11.02 0.47 4.42
CA GLY A 128 -10.17 1.01 5.46
C GLY A 128 -10.62 0.53 6.84
N LEU A 129 -9.74 -0.09 7.60
CA LEU A 129 -9.99 -0.55 8.97
C LEU A 129 -9.17 0.31 9.93
N ASP A 130 -9.84 0.87 10.93
CA ASP A 130 -9.20 1.66 11.98
C ASP A 130 -10.07 1.71 13.23
N THR A 131 -9.48 1.95 14.37
CA THR A 131 -10.23 2.26 15.59
C THR A 131 -10.82 3.66 15.56
N PHE A 132 -10.18 4.59 14.83
CA PHE A 132 -10.39 6.04 14.86
C PHE A 132 -10.26 6.64 16.28
N LYS A 133 -9.67 5.87 17.18
CA LYS A 133 -9.45 6.22 18.61
C LYS A 133 -7.97 6.12 18.99
N GLY A 134 -7.11 5.92 17.99
CA GLY A 134 -5.69 5.71 18.14
C GLY A 134 -5.30 4.25 18.33
N ILE A 135 -3.99 4.03 18.49
CA ILE A 135 -3.39 2.71 18.73
C ILE A 135 -4.03 2.09 19.97
N PRO A 136 -4.62 0.88 19.89
CA PRO A 136 -5.31 0.27 21.03
C PRO A 136 -4.36 -0.24 22.11
N SER A 137 -3.18 -0.71 21.71
CA SER A 137 -2.10 -1.20 22.60
C SER A 137 -0.76 -1.14 21.88
N ALA A 138 0.32 -1.00 22.64
CA ALA A 138 1.67 -1.05 22.16
C ALA A 138 2.55 -1.72 23.23
N ASP A 139 3.57 -2.47 22.82
CA ASP A 139 4.55 -3.05 23.72
C ASP A 139 5.77 -2.12 23.81
N PRO A 140 6.01 -1.46 24.96
CA PRO A 140 7.11 -0.50 25.09
C PRO A 140 8.50 -1.14 24.99
N SER A 141 8.60 -2.47 24.96
CA SER A 141 9.87 -3.17 24.75
C SER A 141 10.27 -3.25 23.28
N ILE A 142 9.31 -3.04 22.35
CA ILE A 142 9.51 -3.20 20.92
C ILE A 142 8.93 -2.04 20.11
N ASP A 143 7.85 -1.40 20.59
CA ASP A 143 7.18 -0.30 19.92
C ASP A 143 7.60 1.05 20.51
N ALA A 144 7.88 2.03 19.64
CA ALA A 144 8.13 3.41 20.05
C ALA A 144 6.84 4.22 20.24
N HIS A 145 5.76 3.81 19.61
CA HIS A 145 4.44 4.42 19.78
C HIS A 145 3.76 3.93 21.06
N VAL A 146 2.76 4.69 21.51
CA VAL A 146 1.98 4.36 22.71
C VAL A 146 0.50 4.27 22.42
N ALA A 147 -0.26 3.64 23.30
CA ALA A 147 -1.71 3.57 23.20
C ALA A 147 -2.32 4.98 23.16
N GLY A 148 -3.22 5.23 22.20
CA GLY A 148 -3.86 6.52 21.95
C GLY A 148 -3.18 7.37 20.87
N ASP A 149 -1.96 7.07 20.47
CA ASP A 149 -1.33 7.74 19.30
C ASP A 149 -2.20 7.55 18.06
N PHE A 150 -2.14 8.52 17.16
CA PHE A 150 -2.90 8.51 15.89
C PHE A 150 -4.42 8.42 16.06
N ALA A 151 -4.99 9.02 17.11
CA ALA A 151 -6.44 9.19 17.18
C ALA A 151 -6.94 9.94 15.94
N GLY A 152 -7.93 9.36 15.28
CA GLY A 152 -8.47 9.84 14.01
C GLY A 152 -9.68 10.78 14.18
N PRO A 153 -10.33 11.16 13.06
CA PRO A 153 -11.54 11.95 13.05
C PRO A 153 -12.74 11.10 13.48
N ASN A 154 -13.85 11.78 13.70
CA ASN A 154 -15.14 11.11 13.82
C ASN A 154 -15.49 10.38 12.51
N LEU A 155 -15.81 9.10 12.59
CA LEU A 155 -16.10 8.27 11.42
C LEU A 155 -17.29 8.82 10.59
N ASN A 156 -18.30 9.42 11.22
CA ASN A 156 -19.43 9.99 10.49
C ASN A 156 -19.00 11.18 9.62
N ASP A 157 -18.05 11.99 10.07
CA ASP A 157 -17.52 13.09 9.26
C ASP A 157 -16.67 12.58 8.12
N LEU A 158 -15.93 11.50 8.34
CA LEU A 158 -15.19 10.83 7.28
C LEU A 158 -16.13 10.21 6.23
N ARG A 159 -17.21 9.55 6.66
CA ARG A 159 -18.26 9.03 5.75
C ARG A 159 -18.95 10.13 4.95
N LYS A 160 -19.29 11.26 5.58
CA LYS A 160 -19.82 12.43 4.87
C LYS A 160 -18.84 12.96 3.82
N TYR A 161 -17.55 12.97 4.16
CA TYR A 161 -16.52 13.37 3.21
C TYR A 161 -16.46 12.44 2.00
N VAL A 162 -16.45 11.13 2.22
CA VAL A 162 -16.47 10.10 1.16
C VAL A 162 -17.71 10.30 0.26
N HIS A 163 -18.87 10.48 0.84
CA HIS A 163 -20.12 10.77 0.11
C HIS A 163 -20.02 12.04 -0.73
N ASN A 164 -19.58 13.16 -0.15
CA ASN A 164 -19.46 14.45 -0.84
C ASN A 164 -18.42 14.44 -1.98
N LYS A 165 -17.58 13.41 -2.05
CA LYS A 165 -16.58 13.19 -3.12
C LYS A 165 -16.97 12.07 -4.08
N ASP A 166 -18.19 11.56 -3.99
CA ASP A 166 -18.69 10.44 -4.79
C ASP A 166 -17.76 9.21 -4.76
N LEU A 167 -17.27 8.86 -3.58
CA LEU A 167 -16.37 7.73 -3.38
C LEU A 167 -17.03 6.54 -2.69
N GLU A 168 -18.32 6.59 -2.32
CA GLU A 168 -18.98 5.49 -1.61
C GLU A 168 -19.10 4.20 -2.45
N GLY A 169 -19.03 4.30 -3.77
CA GLY A 169 -18.93 3.15 -4.66
C GLY A 169 -17.55 2.50 -4.71
N TYR A 170 -16.54 3.11 -4.05
CA TYR A 170 -15.14 2.69 -4.09
C TYR A 170 -14.48 2.60 -2.71
N LEU A 171 -15.10 3.11 -1.65
CA LEU A 171 -14.49 3.18 -0.32
C LEU A 171 -15.49 2.96 0.80
N VAL A 172 -15.16 2.03 1.70
CA VAL A 172 -15.90 1.80 2.95
C VAL A 172 -14.94 1.77 4.12
N PHE A 173 -15.25 2.53 5.19
CA PHE A 173 -14.50 2.49 6.44
C PHE A 173 -15.21 1.63 7.50
N HIS A 174 -14.43 0.82 8.20
CA HIS A 174 -14.85 -0.04 9.31
C HIS A 174 -14.18 0.40 10.61
N GLU A 175 -14.98 0.86 11.57
CA GLU A 175 -14.50 1.28 12.89
C GLU A 175 -14.38 0.09 13.84
N GLY A 176 -13.23 -0.06 14.46
CA GLY A 176 -13.00 -1.02 15.54
C GLY A 176 -11.60 -1.65 15.50
N VAL A 177 -11.29 -2.38 16.55
CA VAL A 177 -10.04 -3.16 16.59
C VAL A 177 -10.06 -4.29 15.54
N PHE A 178 -8.94 -4.53 14.91
CA PHE A 178 -8.84 -5.46 13.77
C PHE A 178 -9.36 -6.86 14.08
N VAL A 179 -9.11 -7.37 15.28
CA VAL A 179 -9.60 -8.72 15.68
C VAL A 179 -11.13 -8.86 15.62
N LYS A 180 -11.88 -7.77 15.67
CA LYS A 180 -13.35 -7.76 15.56
C LYS A 180 -13.81 -7.41 14.13
N THR A 181 -13.14 -6.51 13.45
CA THR A 181 -13.58 -6.01 12.14
C THR A 181 -13.08 -6.85 10.98
N ALA A 182 -11.82 -7.26 11.00
CA ALA A 182 -11.21 -7.99 9.89
C ALA A 182 -11.89 -9.34 9.58
N PRO A 183 -12.23 -10.22 10.53
CA PRO A 183 -12.85 -11.50 10.19
C PRO A 183 -14.19 -11.39 9.47
N VAL A 184 -14.95 -10.34 9.74
CA VAL A 184 -16.25 -10.08 9.08
C VAL A 184 -16.03 -9.54 7.69
N LEU A 185 -15.11 -8.57 7.55
CA LEU A 185 -14.78 -7.95 6.28
C LEU A 185 -14.16 -8.97 5.30
N LEU A 186 -13.11 -9.66 5.73
CA LEU A 186 -12.29 -10.49 4.86
C LEU A 186 -13.07 -11.67 4.25
N LYS A 187 -14.17 -12.11 4.87
CA LYS A 187 -15.08 -13.09 4.26
C LYS A 187 -15.75 -12.61 2.97
N ASN A 188 -15.91 -11.29 2.82
CA ASN A 188 -16.64 -10.69 1.71
C ASN A 188 -15.76 -9.89 0.75
N ALA A 189 -14.52 -9.61 1.12
CA ALA A 189 -13.60 -8.75 0.38
C ALA A 189 -12.73 -9.52 -0.64
N HIS A 190 -13.16 -10.71 -1.06
CA HIS A 190 -12.39 -11.54 -2.01
C HIS A 190 -12.58 -11.18 -3.48
N PRO A 191 -11.53 -11.40 -4.28
CA PRO A 191 -10.12 -11.59 -3.95
C PRO A 191 -9.48 -10.28 -3.50
N ILE A 192 -8.51 -10.35 -2.56
CA ILE A 192 -7.75 -9.17 -2.16
C ILE A 192 -6.53 -9.03 -3.06
N LEU A 193 -6.50 -7.96 -3.86
CA LEU A 193 -5.44 -7.68 -4.82
C LEU A 193 -4.26 -6.95 -4.20
N LEU A 194 -4.54 -6.11 -3.20
CA LEU A 194 -3.54 -5.38 -2.43
C LEU A 194 -4.01 -5.27 -0.98
N THR A 195 -3.10 -5.52 -0.06
CA THR A 195 -3.25 -5.07 1.32
C THR A 195 -2.18 -4.02 1.62
N HIS A 196 -2.61 -2.93 2.26
CA HIS A 196 -1.75 -1.87 2.79
C HIS A 196 -1.78 -1.95 4.31
N ILE A 197 -0.66 -2.32 4.92
CA ILE A 197 -0.53 -2.50 6.37
C ILE A 197 0.24 -1.30 6.90
N ASP A 198 -0.50 -0.39 7.54
CA ASP A 198 -0.08 0.93 8.00
C ASP A 198 -0.57 1.13 9.45
N CYS A 199 -0.09 0.30 10.36
CA CYS A 199 -0.60 0.25 11.74
C CYS A 199 0.49 0.18 12.83
N ASP A 200 1.71 0.55 12.49
CA ASP A 200 2.87 0.96 13.30
C ASP A 200 3.43 -0.07 14.30
N THR A 201 2.59 -0.79 15.05
CA THR A 201 3.01 -1.63 16.17
C THR A 201 3.15 -3.10 15.77
N TYR A 202 4.01 -3.84 16.47
CA TYR A 202 4.26 -5.26 16.21
C TYR A 202 2.98 -6.09 16.18
N ASP A 203 2.18 -6.04 17.24
CA ASP A 203 0.96 -6.87 17.37
C ASP A 203 -0.08 -6.53 16.29
N SER A 204 -0.23 -5.25 15.96
CA SER A 204 -1.18 -4.80 14.93
C SER A 204 -0.76 -5.30 13.55
N VAL A 205 0.52 -5.18 13.20
CA VAL A 205 1.10 -5.65 11.93
C VAL A 205 1.04 -7.18 11.83
N ALA A 206 1.42 -7.88 12.89
CA ALA A 206 1.38 -9.33 12.94
C ALA A 206 -0.04 -9.86 12.73
N TYR A 207 -1.01 -9.27 13.44
CA TYR A 207 -2.41 -9.63 13.27
C TYR A 207 -2.92 -9.33 11.85
N ALA A 208 -2.67 -8.12 11.34
CA ALA A 208 -3.13 -7.72 10.02
C ALA A 208 -2.60 -8.65 8.92
N TYR A 209 -1.32 -8.97 8.97
CA TYR A 209 -0.68 -9.88 8.01
C TYR A 209 -1.29 -11.29 8.08
N ASP A 210 -1.38 -11.90 9.26
CA ASP A 210 -1.92 -13.25 9.41
C ASP A 210 -3.40 -13.33 9.04
N ALA A 211 -4.18 -12.31 9.36
CA ALA A 211 -5.59 -12.25 9.02
C ALA A 211 -5.83 -12.14 7.50
N VAL A 212 -5.06 -11.29 6.81
CA VAL A 212 -5.30 -11.02 5.38
C VAL A 212 -4.70 -12.08 4.45
N LYS A 213 -3.58 -12.69 4.84
CA LYS A 213 -2.81 -13.63 4.01
C LYS A 213 -3.64 -14.75 3.35
N PRO A 214 -4.58 -15.44 4.04
CA PRO A 214 -5.40 -16.49 3.43
C PRO A 214 -6.38 -15.98 2.35
N HIS A 215 -6.63 -14.67 2.30
CA HIS A 215 -7.61 -14.03 1.43
C HIS A 215 -6.98 -13.32 0.22
N MET A 216 -5.64 -13.28 0.18
CA MET A 216 -4.92 -12.64 -0.90
C MET A 216 -5.09 -13.39 -2.23
N ALA A 217 -5.29 -12.63 -3.30
CA ALA A 217 -5.20 -13.16 -4.65
C ALA A 217 -3.80 -13.71 -4.93
N LYS A 218 -3.70 -14.70 -5.81
CA LYS A 218 -2.40 -15.15 -6.32
C LYS A 218 -1.69 -13.99 -7.01
N GLY A 219 -0.46 -13.69 -6.59
CA GLY A 219 0.30 -12.55 -7.06
C GLY A 219 -0.17 -11.19 -6.51
N GLY A 220 -1.07 -11.18 -5.53
CA GLY A 220 -1.53 -9.96 -4.85
C GLY A 220 -0.40 -9.28 -4.07
N TYR A 221 -0.54 -7.98 -3.88
CA TYR A 221 0.47 -7.13 -3.24
C TYR A 221 0.25 -7.02 -1.73
N ILE A 222 1.29 -7.30 -0.96
CA ILE A 222 1.34 -7.06 0.49
C ILE A 222 2.33 -5.91 0.68
N VAL A 223 1.83 -4.75 1.10
CA VAL A 223 2.58 -3.51 1.24
C VAL A 223 2.61 -3.12 2.70
N PHE A 224 3.79 -3.07 3.29
CA PHE A 224 4.01 -2.56 4.64
C PHE A 224 4.53 -1.13 4.56
N ASP A 225 3.79 -0.19 5.17
CA ASP A 225 4.12 1.23 5.09
C ASP A 225 5.42 1.54 5.83
N ASP A 226 5.56 1.05 7.05
CA ASP A 226 6.60 1.46 7.97
C ASP A 226 7.66 0.41 8.32
N ALA A 227 7.75 -0.68 7.53
CA ALA A 227 8.74 -1.74 7.80
C ALA A 227 10.20 -1.29 7.74
N THR A 228 10.47 -0.08 7.24
CA THR A 228 11.81 0.53 7.19
C THR A 228 11.86 1.90 7.88
N THR A 229 10.80 2.25 8.63
CA THR A 229 10.71 3.52 9.35
C THR A 229 11.30 3.39 10.75
N PRO A 230 12.31 4.19 11.13
CA PRO A 230 13.01 4.03 12.42
C PRO A 230 12.12 4.17 13.67
N SER A 231 11.00 4.88 13.58
CA SER A 231 10.03 5.01 14.68
C SER A 231 9.09 3.81 14.82
N CYS A 232 9.09 2.86 13.87
CA CYS A 232 8.17 1.72 13.83
C CYS A 232 8.94 0.39 13.87
N LEU A 233 9.83 0.23 14.87
CA LEU A 233 10.65 -0.99 15.01
C LEU A 233 9.80 -2.25 15.14
N GLY A 234 8.66 -2.18 15.85
CA GLY A 234 7.73 -3.30 15.96
C GLY A 234 7.21 -3.76 14.60
N ASN A 235 6.94 -2.84 13.68
CA ASN A 235 6.58 -3.18 12.30
C ASN A 235 7.73 -3.92 11.58
N THR A 236 8.97 -3.42 11.69
CA THR A 236 10.15 -4.07 11.10
C THR A 236 10.33 -5.49 11.64
N GLU A 237 10.26 -5.67 12.96
CA GLU A 237 10.39 -6.99 13.60
C GLU A 237 9.28 -7.96 13.15
N ALA A 238 8.03 -7.51 13.08
CA ALA A 238 6.93 -8.33 12.60
C ALA A 238 7.15 -8.79 11.15
N VAL A 239 7.62 -7.91 10.27
CA VAL A 239 7.94 -8.26 8.88
C VAL A 239 9.09 -9.25 8.79
N GLU A 240 10.18 -9.02 9.53
CA GLU A 240 11.33 -9.91 9.55
C GLU A 240 10.96 -11.30 10.09
N GLU A 241 10.21 -11.37 11.18
CA GLU A 241 9.87 -12.62 11.84
C GLU A 241 8.82 -13.41 11.06
N LEU A 242 7.72 -12.78 10.67
CA LEU A 242 6.56 -13.47 10.15
C LEU A 242 6.59 -13.62 8.63
N VAL A 243 6.96 -12.56 7.92
CA VAL A 243 6.94 -12.58 6.45
C VAL A 243 8.18 -13.23 5.88
N VAL A 244 9.37 -12.85 6.41
CA VAL A 244 10.64 -13.31 5.88
C VAL A 244 11.05 -14.65 6.47
N ARG A 245 11.15 -14.77 7.81
CA ARG A 245 11.66 -15.99 8.44
C ARG A 245 10.64 -17.12 8.49
N ARG A 246 9.42 -16.85 8.98
CA ARG A 246 8.38 -17.89 9.13
C ARG A 246 7.85 -18.34 7.77
N ASP A 247 7.43 -17.40 6.92
CA ASP A 247 6.75 -17.70 5.66
C ASP A 247 7.69 -17.79 4.46
N GLY A 248 8.94 -17.36 4.63
CA GLY A 248 9.99 -17.43 3.62
C GLY A 248 9.70 -16.60 2.37
N LEU A 249 8.96 -15.50 2.51
CA LEU A 249 8.74 -14.58 1.41
C LEU A 249 9.98 -13.70 1.20
N HIS A 250 10.23 -13.36 -0.05
CA HIS A 250 11.26 -12.41 -0.43
C HIS A 250 10.63 -11.09 -0.82
N SER A 251 11.17 -9.97 -0.33
CA SER A 251 10.70 -8.65 -0.72
C SER A 251 10.88 -8.42 -2.20
N GLU A 252 9.84 -7.89 -2.84
CA GLU A 252 9.90 -7.38 -4.21
C GLU A 252 10.54 -5.99 -4.23
N GLN A 253 10.38 -5.23 -3.15
CA GLN A 253 10.82 -3.85 -3.00
C GLN A 253 10.99 -3.54 -1.51
N MET A 254 12.02 -2.76 -1.15
CA MET A 254 12.29 -2.38 0.24
C MET A 254 12.14 -0.88 0.48
N TRP A 255 12.08 -0.06 -0.55
CA TRP A 255 11.91 1.38 -0.46
C TRP A 255 10.97 1.87 -1.58
N PRO A 256 10.06 2.80 -1.34
CA PRO A 256 9.73 3.45 -0.05
C PRO A 256 8.86 2.59 0.88
N HIS A 257 8.36 1.45 0.40
CA HIS A 257 7.64 0.43 1.16
C HIS A 257 8.39 -0.89 1.10
N ALA A 258 8.23 -1.72 2.12
CA ALA A 258 8.49 -3.14 1.97
C ALA A 258 7.31 -3.80 1.26
N VAL A 259 7.56 -4.37 0.09
CA VAL A 259 6.52 -4.97 -0.76
C VAL A 259 6.82 -6.44 -0.99
N PHE A 260 5.80 -7.26 -0.78
CA PHE A 260 5.84 -8.70 -1.03
C PHE A 260 4.69 -9.12 -1.95
N ARG A 261 4.79 -10.33 -2.50
CA ARG A 261 3.75 -10.91 -3.36
C ARG A 261 3.22 -12.20 -2.76
N SER A 262 1.90 -12.33 -2.76
CA SER A 262 1.21 -13.52 -2.26
C SER A 262 1.20 -14.64 -3.30
N GLY A 263 1.47 -15.87 -2.87
CA GLY A 263 1.15 -17.09 -3.64
C GLY A 263 1.86 -17.26 -4.98
N LEU A 264 3.08 -16.69 -5.13
CA LEU A 264 3.92 -16.94 -6.31
C LEU A 264 4.73 -18.22 -6.18
#